data_8d775c562763a4b16671f93c793ffe0e
#
_entry.id   8d775c562763a4b16671f93c793ffe0e
#
_cell.length_a   1.000
_cell.length_b   1.000
_cell.length_c   1.000
_cell.angle_alpha   90.00
_cell.angle_beta   90.00
_cell.angle_gamma   90.00
#
_symmetry.space_group_name_H-M   'P 1'
#
loop_
_entity.id
_entity.type
_entity.pdbx_description
1 polymer ?
#
loop_
_entity_poly.entity_id
_entity_poly.type
_entity_poly.pdbx_seq_one_letter_code
_entity_poly.pdbx_strand_id
1 'polypeptide(L)'
;MDGQFGCLEGDLAGMQMLLNKTARDEHVGEIERFVRTIKERMRCSCATLPFTQVPNRMMIELAKAAVFWLHAFPAKDGISATLSPRTIMTGQSIDYHRHCKYQFGDYVQTHEEHDNTMATRTVGALALRPTGNVQGSFYFLSLDTGRVINRLHATPLPMPNEVIDRVHRMARQQKAQRGLVFMDRNMHLIANDDPGADGDAVENNADDHANAPGDDSDDDDDSYHPSEDDDDEEDG
;
A
#
# COMPACT_ATOMS: atom_id res chain seq x y z
N MET A 1 -16.51 -15.83 7.82
CA MET A 1 -16.89 -14.40 7.98
C MET A 1 -17.56 -14.21 9.34
N ASP A 2 -17.25 -13.11 9.99
CA ASP A 2 -17.83 -12.74 11.28
C ASP A 2 -19.38 -12.71 11.20
N GLY A 3 -20.08 -13.08 12.28
CA GLY A 3 -21.54 -13.15 12.34
C GLY A 3 -22.29 -11.88 11.94
N GLN A 4 -21.60 -10.72 11.93
CA GLN A 4 -22.12 -9.44 11.47
C GLN A 4 -22.58 -9.44 10.00
N PHE A 5 -22.04 -10.35 9.19
CA PHE A 5 -22.38 -10.48 7.76
C PHE A 5 -23.58 -11.40 7.51
N GLY A 6 -24.21 -11.95 8.55
CA GLY A 6 -25.39 -12.80 8.44
C GLY A 6 -26.58 -12.13 7.74
N CYS A 7 -26.68 -10.80 7.79
CA CYS A 7 -27.71 -10.03 7.08
C CYS A 7 -27.59 -10.11 5.54
N LEU A 8 -26.39 -10.43 5.02
CA LEU A 8 -26.14 -10.57 3.57
C LEU A 8 -26.41 -11.98 3.03
N GLU A 9 -26.75 -12.94 3.90
CA GLU A 9 -26.88 -14.37 3.51
C GLU A 9 -27.95 -14.57 2.43
N GLY A 10 -29.10 -13.88 2.57
CA GLY A 10 -30.18 -13.96 1.59
C GLY A 10 -29.81 -13.41 0.23
N ASP A 11 -29.13 -12.25 0.20
CA ASP A 11 -28.70 -11.60 -1.04
C ASP A 11 -27.61 -12.43 -1.75
N LEU A 12 -26.67 -12.98 -0.98
CA LEU A 12 -25.61 -13.84 -1.51
C LEU A 12 -26.14 -15.19 -2.02
N ALA A 13 -27.12 -15.78 -1.32
CA ALA A 13 -27.76 -17.01 -1.79
C ALA A 13 -28.49 -16.79 -3.11
N GLY A 14 -29.14 -15.63 -3.30
CA GLY A 14 -29.73 -15.22 -4.59
C GLY A 14 -28.72 -15.12 -5.73
N MET A 15 -27.44 -14.86 -5.41
CA MET A 15 -26.32 -14.82 -6.36
C MET A 15 -25.58 -16.17 -6.46
N GLN A 16 -26.13 -17.24 -5.89
CA GLN A 16 -25.51 -18.56 -5.81
C GLN A 16 -24.15 -18.56 -5.06
N MET A 17 -23.98 -17.66 -4.11
CA MET A 17 -22.79 -17.57 -3.25
C MET A 17 -23.11 -18.10 -1.87
N LEU A 18 -22.28 -19.03 -1.37
CA LEU A 18 -22.35 -19.54 -0.01
C LEU A 18 -21.59 -18.63 0.95
N LEU A 19 -22.29 -18.12 1.97
CA LEU A 19 -21.66 -17.39 3.06
C LEU A 19 -21.15 -18.39 4.11
N ASN A 20 -19.84 -18.59 4.18
CA ASN A 20 -19.23 -19.33 5.27
C ASN A 20 -19.12 -18.42 6.51
N LYS A 21 -19.90 -18.71 7.54
CA LYS A 21 -19.89 -18.01 8.83
C LYS A 21 -18.89 -18.68 9.75
N THR A 22 -17.99 -17.91 10.30
CA THR A 22 -17.04 -18.36 11.32
C THR A 22 -17.61 -18.12 12.70
N ALA A 23 -17.38 -19.05 13.61
CA ALA A 23 -17.70 -18.87 15.02
C ALA A 23 -16.73 -17.88 15.67
N ARG A 24 -17.08 -17.40 16.86
CA ARG A 24 -16.16 -16.61 17.68
C ARG A 24 -14.91 -17.46 17.94
N ASP A 25 -13.74 -16.86 17.79
CA ASP A 25 -12.42 -17.50 17.96
C ASP A 25 -12.05 -18.53 16.87
N GLU A 26 -12.82 -18.62 15.78
CA GLU A 26 -12.46 -19.41 14.59
C GLU A 26 -11.65 -18.54 13.60
N HIS A 27 -10.39 -18.92 13.39
CA HIS A 27 -9.47 -18.22 12.52
C HIS A 27 -9.51 -18.77 11.10
N VAL A 28 -9.64 -17.88 10.11
CA VAL A 28 -9.53 -18.22 8.69
C VAL A 28 -8.16 -17.80 8.18
N GLY A 29 -7.21 -18.72 8.24
CA GLY A 29 -5.80 -18.46 7.97
C GLY A 29 -5.53 -17.83 6.59
N GLU A 30 -6.36 -18.12 5.58
CA GLU A 30 -6.22 -17.51 4.25
C GLU A 30 -6.55 -16.01 4.27
N ILE A 31 -7.62 -15.61 4.94
CA ILE A 31 -8.03 -14.19 5.04
C ILE A 31 -6.99 -13.42 5.84
N GLU A 32 -6.50 -13.99 6.94
CA GLU A 32 -5.46 -13.35 7.76
C GLU A 32 -4.17 -13.12 6.97
N ARG A 33 -3.76 -14.10 6.16
CA ARG A 33 -2.62 -13.96 5.25
C ARG A 33 -2.82 -12.82 4.25
N PHE A 34 -4.01 -12.69 3.64
CA PHE A 34 -4.30 -11.59 2.72
C PHE A 34 -4.31 -10.24 3.43
N VAL A 35 -4.87 -10.15 4.62
CA VAL A 35 -4.85 -8.93 5.43
C VAL A 35 -3.41 -8.53 5.76
N ARG A 36 -2.56 -9.48 6.15
CA ARG A 36 -1.13 -9.24 6.39
C ARG A 36 -0.46 -8.70 5.13
N THR A 37 -0.64 -9.35 3.98
CA THR A 37 -0.06 -8.92 2.70
C THR A 37 -0.50 -7.50 2.32
N ILE A 38 -1.78 -7.14 2.53
CA ILE A 38 -2.27 -5.78 2.28
C ILE A 38 -1.58 -4.78 3.21
N LYS A 39 -1.49 -5.08 4.51
CA LYS A 39 -0.82 -4.23 5.50
C LYS A 39 0.66 -4.00 5.14
N GLU A 40 1.38 -5.04 4.75
CA GLU A 40 2.78 -4.94 4.32
C GLU A 40 2.95 -4.06 3.09
N ARG A 41 2.12 -4.25 2.06
CA ARG A 41 2.15 -3.40 0.86
C ARG A 41 1.84 -1.94 1.18
N MET A 42 0.88 -1.69 2.08
CA MET A 42 0.58 -0.33 2.54
C MET A 42 1.78 0.29 3.26
N ARG A 43 2.46 -0.46 4.15
CA ARG A 43 3.68 0.02 4.85
C ARG A 43 4.78 0.35 3.86
N CYS A 44 5.06 -0.53 2.89
CA CYS A 44 6.04 -0.26 1.85
C CYS A 44 5.71 1.01 1.07
N SER A 45 4.46 1.17 0.63
CA SER A 45 4.03 2.36 -0.09
C SER A 45 4.10 3.62 0.78
N CYS A 46 3.72 3.54 2.06
CA CYS A 46 3.86 4.67 2.99
C CYS A 46 5.32 5.09 3.19
N ALA A 47 6.25 4.14 3.24
CA ALA A 47 7.67 4.42 3.42
C ALA A 47 8.29 5.18 2.23
N THR A 48 7.70 5.10 1.04
CA THR A 48 8.16 5.85 -0.15
C THR A 48 7.58 7.26 -0.23
N LEU A 49 6.55 7.58 0.58
CA LEU A 49 5.92 8.89 0.55
C LEU A 49 6.77 9.94 1.30
N PRO A 50 6.82 11.17 0.81
CA PRO A 50 7.53 12.25 1.50
C PRO A 50 6.76 12.81 2.70
N PHE A 51 5.63 12.21 3.07
CA PHE A 51 4.72 12.67 4.12
C PHE A 51 4.92 11.89 5.42
N THR A 52 5.15 12.60 6.52
CA THR A 52 5.21 12.00 7.87
C THR A 52 3.81 11.81 8.48
N GLN A 53 2.83 12.56 8.00
CA GLN A 53 1.42 12.44 8.38
C GLN A 53 0.56 12.43 7.13
N VAL A 54 -0.30 11.42 7.02
CA VAL A 54 -1.14 11.19 5.84
C VAL A 54 -2.61 11.37 6.22
N PRO A 55 -3.42 12.12 5.44
CA PRO A 55 -4.84 12.25 5.70
C PRO A 55 -5.58 10.90 5.67
N ASN A 56 -6.57 10.70 6.53
CA ASN A 56 -7.32 9.45 6.63
C ASN A 56 -7.91 9.01 5.28
N ARG A 57 -8.38 9.96 4.48
CA ARG A 57 -8.91 9.64 3.14
C ARG A 57 -7.84 9.06 2.21
N MET A 58 -6.63 9.60 2.27
CA MET A 58 -5.50 9.07 1.49
C MET A 58 -5.10 7.67 1.97
N MET A 59 -5.18 7.40 3.28
CA MET A 59 -4.95 6.06 3.85
C MET A 59 -5.97 5.03 3.36
N ILE A 60 -7.25 5.40 3.31
CA ILE A 60 -8.30 4.54 2.76
C ILE A 60 -8.03 4.22 1.28
N GLU A 61 -7.66 5.22 0.50
CA GLU A 61 -7.34 5.01 -0.91
C GLU A 61 -6.03 4.22 -1.11
N LEU A 62 -5.07 4.31 -0.18
CA LEU A 62 -3.87 3.46 -0.18
C LEU A 62 -4.21 1.98 0.02
N ALA A 63 -5.13 1.67 0.95
CA ALA A 63 -5.63 0.30 1.12
C ALA A 63 -6.29 -0.22 -0.17
N LYS A 64 -7.15 0.59 -0.79
CA LYS A 64 -7.79 0.25 -2.07
C LYS A 64 -6.78 0.09 -3.20
N ALA A 65 -5.72 0.91 -3.24
CA ALA A 65 -4.64 0.77 -4.21
C ALA A 65 -3.88 -0.54 -4.02
N ALA A 66 -3.55 -0.91 -2.78
CA ALA A 66 -2.90 -2.18 -2.47
C ALA A 66 -3.74 -3.37 -2.94
N VAL A 67 -5.05 -3.37 -2.67
CA VAL A 67 -5.98 -4.41 -3.13
C VAL A 67 -6.11 -4.42 -4.65
N PHE A 68 -6.20 -3.25 -5.28
CA PHE A 68 -6.28 -3.14 -6.74
C PHE A 68 -5.09 -3.83 -7.42
N TRP A 69 -3.88 -3.55 -6.95
CA TRP A 69 -2.67 -4.14 -7.52
C TRP A 69 -2.48 -5.62 -7.17
N LEU A 70 -3.00 -6.10 -6.03
CA LEU A 70 -3.04 -7.53 -5.74
C LEU A 70 -3.92 -8.29 -6.74
N HIS A 71 -5.01 -7.68 -7.18
CA HIS A 71 -5.91 -8.30 -8.15
C HIS A 71 -5.51 -8.07 -9.61
N ALA A 72 -4.57 -7.17 -9.88
CA ALA A 72 -4.12 -6.84 -11.22
C ALA A 72 -3.21 -7.90 -11.86
N PHE A 73 -2.54 -8.72 -11.02
CA PHE A 73 -1.58 -9.73 -11.46
C PHE A 73 -2.02 -11.14 -11.08
N PRO A 74 -1.65 -12.16 -11.88
CA PRO A 74 -1.86 -13.56 -11.50
C PRO A 74 -1.17 -13.88 -10.18
N ALA A 75 -1.86 -14.56 -9.26
CA ALA A 75 -1.26 -15.05 -8.03
C ALA A 75 -0.50 -16.34 -8.31
N LYS A 76 0.65 -16.54 -7.62
CA LYS A 76 1.49 -17.73 -7.80
C LYS A 76 0.71 -19.04 -7.61
N ASP A 77 -0.19 -19.06 -6.61
CA ASP A 77 -1.01 -20.21 -6.25
C ASP A 77 -2.50 -19.96 -6.57
N GLY A 78 -2.78 -19.14 -7.60
CA GLY A 78 -4.13 -18.77 -8.00
C GLY A 78 -4.78 -19.78 -8.94
N ILE A 79 -6.06 -19.55 -9.25
CA ILE A 79 -6.85 -20.40 -10.17
C ILE A 79 -6.22 -20.48 -11.57
N SER A 80 -5.54 -19.43 -12.00
CA SER A 80 -4.88 -19.34 -13.31
C SER A 80 -3.46 -18.79 -13.17
N ALA A 81 -2.53 -19.40 -13.88
CA ALA A 81 -1.15 -18.92 -13.97
C ALA A 81 -0.99 -17.68 -14.88
N THR A 82 -1.94 -17.45 -15.78
CA THR A 82 -1.85 -16.40 -16.83
C THR A 82 -2.87 -15.29 -16.65
N LEU A 83 -4.04 -15.59 -16.10
CA LEU A 83 -5.12 -14.62 -15.91
C LEU A 83 -5.11 -14.07 -14.49
N SER A 84 -5.17 -12.76 -14.37
CA SER A 84 -5.30 -12.11 -13.06
C SER A 84 -6.71 -12.30 -12.49
N PRO A 85 -6.89 -12.26 -11.15
CA PRO A 85 -8.21 -12.30 -10.52
C PRO A 85 -9.16 -11.25 -11.11
N ARG A 86 -8.63 -10.05 -11.38
CA ARG A 86 -9.40 -8.98 -12.04
C ARG A 86 -9.87 -9.40 -13.43
N THR A 87 -8.99 -9.95 -14.26
CA THR A 87 -9.36 -10.38 -15.62
C THR A 87 -10.43 -11.46 -15.60
N ILE A 88 -10.32 -12.42 -14.65
CA ILE A 88 -11.32 -13.48 -14.48
C ILE A 88 -12.69 -12.90 -14.12
N MET A 89 -12.72 -11.91 -13.20
CA MET A 89 -13.97 -11.35 -12.68
C MET A 89 -14.62 -10.32 -13.61
N THR A 90 -13.81 -9.51 -14.31
CA THR A 90 -14.31 -8.37 -15.10
C THR A 90 -14.17 -8.55 -16.61
N GLY A 91 -13.44 -9.56 -17.07
CA GLY A 91 -13.09 -9.73 -18.48
C GLY A 91 -12.08 -8.71 -19.00
N GLN A 92 -11.56 -7.82 -18.13
CA GLN A 92 -10.67 -6.72 -18.54
C GLN A 92 -9.29 -6.89 -17.93
N SER A 93 -8.26 -6.93 -18.79
CA SER A 93 -6.87 -6.88 -18.36
C SER A 93 -6.42 -5.46 -18.07
N ILE A 94 -5.37 -5.32 -17.27
CA ILE A 94 -4.70 -4.05 -17.01
C ILE A 94 -3.78 -3.72 -18.18
N ASP A 95 -3.96 -2.53 -18.75
CA ASP A 95 -3.06 -1.95 -19.75
C ASP A 95 -2.01 -1.10 -19.00
N TYR A 96 -0.74 -1.48 -19.15
CA TYR A 96 0.36 -0.80 -18.49
C TYR A 96 0.43 0.69 -18.84
N HIS A 97 0.32 1.03 -20.12
CA HIS A 97 0.45 2.43 -20.59
C HIS A 97 -0.70 3.33 -20.09
N ARG A 98 -1.86 2.75 -19.82
CA ARG A 98 -3.02 3.49 -19.35
C ARG A 98 -3.12 3.54 -17.83
N HIS A 99 -2.81 2.44 -17.13
CA HIS A 99 -3.09 2.30 -15.70
C HIS A 99 -1.87 2.48 -14.80
N CYS A 100 -0.64 2.53 -15.37
CA CYS A 100 0.60 2.72 -14.60
C CYS A 100 1.25 4.09 -14.86
N LYS A 101 0.46 5.12 -15.15
CA LYS A 101 0.97 6.46 -15.47
C LYS A 101 1.52 7.20 -14.27
N TYR A 102 0.93 7.00 -13.11
CA TYR A 102 1.25 7.73 -11.87
C TYR A 102 1.48 6.75 -10.74
N GLN A 103 2.41 7.09 -9.87
CA GLN A 103 2.60 6.39 -8.59
C GLN A 103 1.67 6.98 -7.53
N PHE A 104 1.37 6.18 -6.51
CA PHE A 104 0.57 6.65 -5.39
C PHE A 104 1.33 7.77 -4.66
N GLY A 105 0.69 8.93 -4.51
CA GLY A 105 1.28 10.10 -3.87
C GLY A 105 1.99 11.08 -4.79
N ASP A 106 2.11 10.80 -6.10
CA ASP A 106 2.69 11.75 -7.05
C ASP A 106 1.90 13.06 -7.08
N TYR A 107 2.61 14.18 -7.10
CA TYR A 107 2.00 15.48 -7.30
C TYR A 107 1.70 15.71 -8.76
N VAL A 108 0.47 16.09 -9.07
CA VAL A 108 -0.02 16.32 -10.42
C VAL A 108 -0.89 17.57 -10.49
N GLN A 109 -0.99 18.14 -11.69
CA GLN A 109 -2.01 19.11 -12.04
C GLN A 109 -3.09 18.39 -12.84
N THR A 110 -4.27 18.25 -12.26
CA THR A 110 -5.44 17.68 -12.96
C THR A 110 -6.08 18.72 -13.86
N HIS A 111 -6.52 18.29 -15.05
CA HIS A 111 -7.20 19.16 -15.98
C HIS A 111 -8.67 19.24 -15.61
N GLU A 112 -9.18 20.47 -15.46
CA GLU A 112 -10.58 20.76 -15.15
C GLU A 112 -11.32 21.20 -16.41
N GLU A 113 -12.63 21.05 -16.39
CA GLU A 113 -13.48 21.66 -17.42
C GLU A 113 -13.30 23.19 -17.36
N HIS A 114 -13.17 23.80 -18.53
CA HIS A 114 -12.92 25.22 -18.63
C HIS A 114 -13.89 25.83 -19.65
N ASP A 115 -14.29 27.04 -19.37
CA ASP A 115 -14.97 27.92 -20.27
C ASP A 115 -13.99 28.95 -20.87
N ASN A 116 -14.51 29.96 -21.54
CA ASN A 116 -13.70 31.02 -22.12
C ASN A 116 -13.28 32.10 -21.11
N THR A 117 -13.41 31.84 -19.80
CA THR A 117 -12.97 32.74 -18.75
C THR A 117 -11.45 32.59 -18.49
N MET A 118 -10.90 33.54 -17.71
CA MET A 118 -9.51 33.51 -17.23
C MET A 118 -9.32 32.63 -15.98
N ALA A 119 -10.31 31.80 -15.64
CA ALA A 119 -10.21 30.86 -14.52
C ALA A 119 -9.09 29.82 -14.73
N THR A 120 -8.52 29.34 -13.62
CA THR A 120 -7.48 28.31 -13.66
C THR A 120 -8.03 27.03 -14.25
N ARG A 121 -7.32 26.45 -15.23
CA ARG A 121 -7.73 25.25 -15.96
C ARG A 121 -7.19 23.97 -15.33
N THR A 122 -6.44 24.07 -14.26
CA THR A 122 -5.83 22.96 -13.56
C THR A 122 -5.93 23.12 -12.06
N VAL A 123 -6.01 22.00 -11.36
CA VAL A 123 -6.04 21.93 -9.90
C VAL A 123 -4.93 21.01 -9.42
N GLY A 124 -4.19 21.46 -8.40
CA GLY A 124 -3.17 20.64 -7.75
C GLY A 124 -3.79 19.48 -7.01
N ALA A 125 -3.27 18.27 -7.27
CA ALA A 125 -3.78 17.05 -6.67
C ALA A 125 -2.66 16.02 -6.45
N LEU A 126 -2.94 15.00 -5.62
CA LEU A 126 -2.08 13.84 -5.45
C LEU A 126 -2.71 12.63 -6.15
N ALA A 127 -1.92 11.91 -6.92
CA ALA A 127 -2.34 10.68 -7.55
C ALA A 127 -2.59 9.59 -6.49
N LEU A 128 -3.70 8.87 -6.63
CA LEU A 128 -4.08 7.80 -5.72
C LEU A 128 -3.96 6.44 -6.40
N ARG A 129 -4.93 6.08 -7.21
CA ARG A 129 -4.97 4.79 -7.91
C ARG A 129 -5.71 4.89 -9.22
N PRO A 130 -5.45 4.00 -10.18
CA PRO A 130 -6.28 3.92 -11.38
C PRO A 130 -7.71 3.46 -11.01
N THR A 131 -8.69 3.91 -11.78
CA THR A 131 -10.07 3.41 -11.67
C THR A 131 -10.19 1.99 -12.18
N GLY A 132 -9.30 1.62 -13.11
CA GLY A 132 -9.32 0.35 -13.80
C GLY A 132 -10.32 0.28 -14.94
N ASN A 133 -10.87 1.40 -15.38
CA ASN A 133 -11.71 1.46 -16.56
C ASN A 133 -10.88 1.39 -17.85
N VAL A 134 -11.55 1.12 -18.98
CA VAL A 134 -10.88 0.98 -20.29
C VAL A 134 -10.17 2.28 -20.70
N GLN A 135 -10.68 3.43 -20.30
CA GLN A 135 -10.13 4.74 -20.66
C GLN A 135 -8.83 5.06 -19.90
N GLY A 136 -8.59 4.41 -18.74
CA GLY A 136 -7.40 4.63 -17.93
C GLY A 136 -7.47 5.91 -17.11
N SER A 137 -8.65 6.26 -16.58
CA SER A 137 -8.78 7.36 -15.63
C SER A 137 -8.24 7.00 -14.24
N PHE A 138 -7.94 8.03 -13.45
CA PHE A 138 -7.36 7.91 -12.12
C PHE A 138 -8.19 8.64 -11.07
N TYR A 139 -8.10 8.16 -9.85
CA TYR A 139 -8.52 8.89 -8.66
C TYR A 139 -7.38 9.76 -8.17
N PHE A 140 -7.71 11.00 -7.83
CA PHE A 140 -6.78 11.99 -7.30
C PHE A 140 -7.33 12.60 -6.03
N LEU A 141 -6.47 12.98 -5.08
CA LEU A 141 -6.83 13.77 -3.92
C LEU A 141 -6.62 15.25 -4.25
N SER A 142 -7.68 16.02 -4.38
CA SER A 142 -7.60 17.47 -4.57
C SER A 142 -6.97 18.14 -3.35
N LEU A 143 -5.93 18.94 -3.56
CA LEU A 143 -5.26 19.69 -2.49
C LEU A 143 -6.07 20.89 -2.00
N ASP A 144 -6.97 21.40 -2.84
CA ASP A 144 -7.86 22.51 -2.48
C ASP A 144 -8.97 22.05 -1.55
N THR A 145 -9.69 21.00 -1.97
CA THR A 145 -10.92 20.56 -1.29
C THR A 145 -10.72 19.37 -0.34
N GLY A 146 -9.62 18.63 -0.47
CA GLY A 146 -9.40 17.37 0.26
C GLY A 146 -10.33 16.24 -0.17
N ARG A 147 -11.02 16.36 -1.30
CA ARG A 147 -11.92 15.35 -1.85
C ARG A 147 -11.21 14.49 -2.88
N VAL A 148 -11.68 13.26 -3.02
CA VAL A 148 -11.25 12.38 -4.12
C VAL A 148 -12.03 12.76 -5.36
N ILE A 149 -11.29 13.07 -6.42
CA ILE A 149 -11.81 13.40 -7.75
C ILE A 149 -11.35 12.34 -8.76
N ASN A 150 -12.12 12.16 -9.82
CA ASN A 150 -11.77 11.26 -10.92
C ASN A 150 -11.46 12.08 -12.16
N ARG A 151 -10.26 11.90 -12.75
CA ARG A 151 -9.85 12.61 -13.98
C ARG A 151 -9.13 11.66 -14.93
N LEU A 152 -9.25 11.93 -16.21
CA LEU A 152 -8.58 11.18 -17.25
C LEU A 152 -7.18 11.74 -17.54
N HIS A 153 -7.04 13.06 -17.48
CA HIS A 153 -5.83 13.77 -17.80
C HIS A 153 -5.27 14.52 -16.59
N ALA A 154 -3.99 14.32 -16.35
CA ALA A 154 -3.22 15.04 -15.37
C ALA A 154 -1.77 15.14 -15.84
N THR A 155 -1.07 16.18 -15.43
CA THR A 155 0.35 16.41 -15.73
C THR A 155 1.16 16.21 -14.46
N PRO A 156 2.09 15.25 -14.41
CA PRO A 156 2.94 15.06 -13.25
C PRO A 156 3.95 16.22 -13.13
N LEU A 157 4.17 16.65 -11.90
CA LEU A 157 5.11 17.72 -11.55
C LEU A 157 5.98 17.28 -10.38
N PRO A 158 7.18 17.85 -10.24
CA PRO A 158 7.98 17.65 -9.02
C PRO A 158 7.20 18.07 -7.77
N MET A 159 7.41 17.35 -6.67
CA MET A 159 6.74 17.62 -5.39
C MET A 159 7.37 18.85 -4.69
N PRO A 160 6.68 19.98 -4.60
CA PRO A 160 7.20 21.14 -3.86
C PRO A 160 6.88 20.99 -2.35
N ASN A 161 7.66 21.69 -1.52
CA ASN A 161 7.49 21.64 -0.06
C ASN A 161 6.13 22.18 0.39
N GLU A 162 5.56 23.16 -0.32
CA GLU A 162 4.22 23.70 -0.03
C GLU A 162 3.12 22.63 -0.11
N VAL A 163 3.27 21.67 -1.03
CA VAL A 163 2.34 20.55 -1.17
C VAL A 163 2.49 19.60 0.02
N ILE A 164 3.72 19.29 0.44
CA ILE A 164 3.99 18.48 1.62
C ILE A 164 3.37 19.13 2.87
N ASP A 165 3.57 20.43 3.05
CA ASP A 165 2.99 21.19 4.17
C ASP A 165 1.46 21.24 4.11
N ARG A 166 0.89 21.30 2.89
CA ARG A 166 -0.56 21.24 2.70
C ARG A 166 -1.14 19.90 3.13
N VAL A 167 -0.50 18.81 2.74
CA VAL A 167 -0.89 17.44 3.12
C VAL A 167 -0.81 17.27 4.65
N HIS A 168 0.27 17.72 5.28
CA HIS A 168 0.42 17.67 6.73
C HIS A 168 -0.64 18.50 7.46
N ARG A 169 -1.02 19.67 6.92
CA ARG A 169 -2.13 20.48 7.48
C ARG A 169 -3.46 19.73 7.41
N MET A 170 -3.75 19.10 6.25
CA MET A 170 -4.96 18.29 6.10
C MET A 170 -4.99 17.11 7.06
N ALA A 171 -3.86 16.43 7.24
CA ALA A 171 -3.74 15.33 8.18
C ALA A 171 -3.96 15.79 9.64
N ARG A 172 -3.36 16.91 10.04
CA ARG A 172 -3.53 17.50 11.37
C ARG A 172 -4.98 17.92 11.65
N GLN A 173 -5.66 18.50 10.67
CA GLN A 173 -7.07 18.86 10.79
C GLN A 173 -7.97 17.62 11.05
N GLN A 174 -7.58 16.47 10.51
CA GLN A 174 -8.27 15.20 10.72
C GLN A 174 -7.77 14.46 11.97
N LYS A 175 -6.89 15.07 12.78
CA LYS A 175 -6.20 14.43 13.92
C LYS A 175 -5.52 13.11 13.54
N ALA A 176 -5.03 13.01 12.32
CA ALA A 176 -4.34 11.83 11.83
C ALA A 176 -3.07 11.57 12.64
N GLN A 177 -2.85 10.32 13.01
CA GLN A 177 -1.64 9.91 13.73
C GLN A 177 -0.42 9.92 12.80
N ARG A 178 0.77 9.97 13.40
CA ARG A 178 2.01 9.79 12.65
C ARG A 178 2.18 8.32 12.27
N GLY A 179 2.55 8.09 11.02
CA GLY A 179 2.75 6.74 10.50
C GLY A 179 1.45 6.02 10.14
N LEU A 180 1.60 4.75 9.78
CA LEU A 180 0.48 3.88 9.41
C LEU A 180 -0.02 3.15 10.65
N VAL A 181 -1.19 3.54 11.12
CA VAL A 181 -1.85 2.94 12.28
C VAL A 181 -3.16 2.32 11.82
N PHE A 182 -3.36 1.04 12.15
CA PHE A 182 -4.61 0.34 11.89
C PHE A 182 -5.49 0.40 13.15
N MET A 183 -6.73 0.84 12.97
CA MET A 183 -7.73 0.93 14.03
C MET A 183 -8.98 0.14 13.66
N ASP A 184 -9.66 -0.39 14.64
CA ASP A 184 -10.97 -0.99 14.49
C ASP A 184 -12.06 0.11 14.34
N ARG A 185 -13.32 -0.32 14.18
CA ARG A 185 -14.46 0.60 14.07
C ARG A 185 -14.66 1.46 15.32
N ASN A 186 -14.21 1.00 16.48
CA ASN A 186 -14.32 1.67 17.78
C ASN A 186 -13.11 2.55 18.09
N MET A 187 -12.22 2.75 17.11
CA MET A 187 -10.97 3.52 17.25
C MET A 187 -9.94 2.89 18.19
N HIS A 188 -10.04 1.59 18.48
CA HIS A 188 -8.99 0.86 19.16
C HIS A 188 -7.88 0.48 18.17
N LEU A 189 -6.64 0.54 18.64
CA LEU A 189 -5.48 0.08 17.88
C LEU A 189 -5.61 -1.41 17.61
N ILE A 190 -5.61 -1.79 16.34
CA ILE A 190 -5.43 -3.19 15.97
C ILE A 190 -3.95 -3.47 16.19
N ALA A 191 -3.62 -4.15 17.28
CA ALA A 191 -2.26 -4.62 17.55
C ALA A 191 -1.80 -5.45 16.32
N ASN A 192 -0.56 -5.23 15.92
CA ASN A 192 0.04 -6.12 14.94
C ASN A 192 0.37 -7.42 15.68
N ASP A 193 -0.55 -8.36 15.71
CA ASP A 193 -0.23 -9.74 16.05
C ASP A 193 0.69 -10.29 14.95
N ASP A 194 1.94 -9.88 15.01
CA ASP A 194 3.04 -10.48 14.27
C ASP A 194 3.61 -11.57 15.18
N PRO A 195 3.32 -12.86 14.95
CA PRO A 195 3.81 -13.93 15.82
C PRO A 195 5.35 -14.10 15.75
N GLY A 196 6.06 -13.12 15.19
CA GLY A 196 7.51 -13.05 15.09
C GLY A 196 8.15 -11.84 15.77
N ALA A 197 7.38 -10.99 16.46
CA ALA A 197 7.91 -9.77 17.12
C ALA A 197 8.10 -9.92 18.63
N ASP A 198 8.16 -11.14 19.15
CA ASP A 198 8.60 -11.43 20.52
C ASP A 198 10.12 -11.48 20.56
N GLY A 199 10.75 -10.31 20.66
CA GLY A 199 12.18 -10.20 20.86
C GLY A 199 12.64 -8.75 20.82
N ASP A 200 12.76 -8.17 22.01
CA ASP A 200 13.45 -6.97 22.43
C ASP A 200 12.57 -5.81 22.89
N ALA A 201 11.87 -6.05 24.00
CA ALA A 201 11.57 -4.99 24.94
C ALA A 201 12.90 -4.62 25.64
N VAL A 202 13.55 -3.56 25.15
CA VAL A 202 14.66 -2.94 25.91
C VAL A 202 14.03 -2.20 27.08
N GLU A 203 14.04 -2.86 28.25
CA GLU A 203 13.92 -2.19 29.53
C GLU A 203 15.12 -1.28 29.73
N ASN A 204 14.92 0.02 29.60
CA ASN A 204 15.85 1.00 30.14
C ASN A 204 15.74 1.01 31.65
N ASN A 205 16.54 0.19 32.32
CA ASN A 205 16.96 0.41 33.69
C ASN A 205 18.35 1.04 33.68
N ALA A 206 18.38 2.33 33.97
CA ALA A 206 19.58 2.99 34.45
C ALA A 206 19.87 2.47 35.85
N ASP A 207 21.05 1.86 36.04
CA ASP A 207 21.84 2.05 37.23
C ASP A 207 23.23 1.42 37.06
N ASP A 208 24.22 2.29 37.21
CA ASP A 208 25.60 2.17 37.66
C ASP A 208 26.15 0.77 38.03
N HIS A 209 27.27 0.39 37.47
CA HIS A 209 28.56 0.28 38.16
C HIS A 209 29.66 -0.30 37.24
N ALA A 210 30.82 0.40 37.34
CA ALA A 210 32.12 0.11 36.82
C ALA A 210 32.62 -1.33 37.06
N ASN A 211 33.31 -1.93 36.09
CA ASN A 211 34.70 -2.37 36.22
C ASN A 211 35.19 -3.09 34.94
N ALA A 212 36.33 -2.67 34.41
CA ALA A 212 37.17 -3.41 33.45
C ALA A 212 38.15 -4.30 34.21
N PRO A 213 39.12 -5.03 33.59
CA PRO A 213 39.38 -5.46 32.20
C PRO A 213 39.83 -6.95 32.08
N GLY A 214 40.17 -7.36 30.88
CA GLY A 214 40.97 -8.60 30.57
C GLY A 214 40.32 -9.37 29.40
N ASP A 215 40.89 -9.48 28.31
CA ASP A 215 42.15 -9.98 27.73
C ASP A 215 41.87 -11.21 26.85
N ASP A 216 42.54 -11.21 25.72
CA ASP A 216 42.98 -12.30 24.85
C ASP A 216 42.04 -13.01 23.84
N SER A 217 42.35 -12.69 22.56
CA SER A 217 42.87 -13.60 21.49
C SER A 217 41.90 -14.70 20.97
N ASP A 218 41.71 -14.80 19.74
CA ASP A 218 42.43 -15.43 18.65
C ASP A 218 41.60 -15.48 17.35
N ASP A 219 42.25 -15.08 16.29
CA ASP A 219 42.28 -15.56 14.92
C ASP A 219 41.23 -16.60 14.48
N ASP A 220 40.51 -16.29 13.38
CA ASP A 220 40.59 -17.16 12.20
C ASP A 220 40.11 -16.43 10.93
N ASP A 221 41.12 -16.30 10.07
CA ASP A 221 41.13 -15.94 8.66
C ASP A 221 40.43 -17.03 7.83
N ASP A 222 39.42 -16.70 7.07
CA ASP A 222 38.99 -17.51 5.94
C ASP A 222 38.73 -16.65 4.71
N SER A 223 39.78 -16.51 3.95
CA SER A 223 39.88 -15.99 2.61
C SER A 223 39.03 -16.81 1.62
N TYR A 224 38.02 -16.19 1.05
CA TYR A 224 37.35 -16.72 -0.11
C TYR A 224 38.01 -16.20 -1.40
N HIS A 225 38.65 -17.10 -2.14
CA HIS A 225 39.11 -16.89 -3.50
C HIS A 225 38.01 -17.23 -4.51
N PRO A 226 37.72 -16.37 -5.49
CA PRO A 226 36.99 -16.78 -6.68
C PRO A 226 37.96 -17.40 -7.69
N SER A 227 37.66 -18.59 -8.16
CA SER A 227 38.30 -19.24 -9.30
C SER A 227 37.83 -18.60 -10.61
N GLU A 228 38.80 -18.06 -11.32
CA GLU A 228 38.75 -17.81 -12.76
C GLU A 228 38.85 -19.18 -13.47
N ASP A 229 37.95 -19.44 -14.38
CA ASP A 229 38.19 -20.42 -15.44
C ASP A 229 37.94 -19.77 -16.79
N ASP A 230 39.05 -19.79 -17.52
CA ASP A 230 39.35 -19.33 -18.85
C ASP A 230 38.71 -20.19 -19.93
N ASP A 231 38.48 -19.53 -21.08
CA ASP A 231 38.69 -19.97 -22.47
C ASP A 231 37.93 -21.20 -23.01
N ASP A 232 37.27 -21.03 -24.12
CA ASP A 232 37.85 -21.30 -25.44
C ASP A 232 36.87 -21.03 -26.58
N GLU A 233 37.43 -20.44 -27.61
CA GLU A 233 37.04 -20.26 -29.00
C GLU A 233 36.55 -21.57 -29.66
N GLU A 234 35.65 -21.52 -30.61
CA GLU A 234 35.89 -21.76 -32.04
C GLU A 234 34.60 -21.92 -32.85
N ASP A 235 34.58 -21.17 -33.89
CA ASP A 235 34.14 -21.37 -35.30
C ASP A 235 33.08 -22.42 -35.69
N GLY A 236 32.10 -21.93 -36.47
CA GLY A 236 31.22 -22.73 -37.30
C GLY A 236 30.08 -21.93 -37.91
#